data_b4db0b907fdd3c6d5634017e0649ca84
#
_entry.id   b4db0b907fdd3c6d5634017e0649ca84
#
_cell.length_a   1.000
_cell.length_b   1.000
_cell.length_c   1.000
_cell.angle_alpha   90.00
_cell.angle_beta   90.00
_cell.angle_gamma   90.00
#
_symmetry.space_group_name_H-M   'P 1'
#
loop_
_entity.id
_entity.type
_entity.pdbx_description
1 polymer ?
#
loop_
_entity_poly.entity_id
_entity_poly.type
_entity_poly.pdbx_seq_one_letter_code
_entity_poly.pdbx_strand_id
1 'polypeptide(L)'
;MRYLTAGESHGPRLTAVIEGVPAGLPLTAEDINVDLKRRQGGYGRGGRMKIESDKVEITSGVRHGKTTGAPITLHVINKDHEKWLDIMAVEDIDDSLKTKRKITHPRPGHADLVGGMKYRFEDLRNSLERSSARETTMRVAVGAVAKRILAELDIEIANHVVVFGGKEIDVPEGLTVSQIKELASQSEVSIVNQEREQEIKDYIDQIKKDGDTIGGVVETVVGGVPVGLGSYVQWDKKLDAKIAGAVVSINAFKGVEFGLGFKDGYLKGSQVMDEILWNEEDGYTRRTNNLGGFEGGMTNGQPIVVRGVMKPIPTLYKPLMSVDIETHEPYKATVERSDPTALPAAGVVMEAVVATVVADEILEKFSSDNLEELKEAVARHRDYVKHF
;
A
#
# COMPACT_ATOMS: atom_id res chain seq x y z
N MET A 1 14.40 -7.31 5.47
CA MET A 1 14.42 -5.90 5.00
C MET A 1 13.65 -5.04 5.99
N ARG A 2 14.29 -4.07 6.62
CA ARG A 2 13.68 -3.17 7.61
C ARG A 2 13.69 -1.74 7.08
N TYR A 3 12.69 -0.93 7.42
CA TYR A 3 12.69 0.47 7.01
C TYR A 3 12.05 1.39 8.05
N LEU A 4 12.41 2.67 7.99
CA LEU A 4 11.77 3.76 8.72
C LEU A 4 11.34 4.83 7.73
N THR A 5 10.20 5.46 7.99
CA THR A 5 9.72 6.63 7.25
C THR A 5 9.63 7.83 8.18
N ALA A 6 9.94 9.00 7.65
CA ALA A 6 9.87 10.28 8.36
C ALA A 6 9.34 11.38 7.44
N GLY A 7 8.95 12.50 8.02
CA GLY A 7 8.45 13.69 7.33
C GLY A 7 6.95 13.90 7.49
N GLU A 8 6.55 15.13 7.39
CA GLU A 8 5.20 15.68 7.51
C GLU A 8 4.64 16.03 6.12
N SER A 9 3.31 16.10 6.03
CA SER A 9 2.62 16.37 4.75
C SER A 9 3.08 17.66 4.06
N HIS A 10 3.34 18.70 4.82
CA HIS A 10 3.79 20.00 4.34
C HIS A 10 5.20 20.39 4.85
N GLY A 11 5.91 19.44 5.47
CA GLY A 11 7.34 19.58 5.79
C GLY A 11 8.20 19.64 4.52
N PRO A 12 9.52 19.88 4.63
CA PRO A 12 10.39 20.09 3.48
C PRO A 12 10.50 18.88 2.55
N ARG A 13 10.47 17.68 3.11
CA ARG A 13 10.60 16.42 2.37
C ARG A 13 10.06 15.25 3.16
N LEU A 14 9.77 14.17 2.45
CA LEU A 14 9.55 12.86 3.03
C LEU A 14 10.84 12.04 2.87
N THR A 15 11.12 11.19 3.84
CA THR A 15 12.35 10.38 3.90
C THR A 15 12.04 8.94 4.24
N ALA A 16 12.75 8.00 3.63
CA ALA A 16 12.82 6.61 4.09
C ALA A 16 14.28 6.17 4.17
N VAL A 17 14.58 5.33 5.16
CA VAL A 17 15.85 4.60 5.25
C VAL A 17 15.52 3.11 5.24
N ILE A 18 16.17 2.36 4.35
CA ILE A 18 15.95 0.92 4.15
C ILE A 18 17.26 0.20 4.42
N GLU A 19 17.22 -0.86 5.22
CA GLU A 19 18.37 -1.76 5.45
C GLU A 19 18.03 -3.21 5.10
N GLY A 20 19.04 -4.04 4.84
CA GLY A 20 18.89 -5.45 4.51
C GLY A 20 18.53 -5.72 3.06
N VAL A 21 18.81 -4.78 2.15
CA VAL A 21 18.72 -5.02 0.70
C VAL A 21 20.04 -5.66 0.22
N PRO A 22 20.01 -6.82 -0.48
CA PRO A 22 21.21 -7.47 -0.97
C PRO A 22 22.04 -6.56 -1.88
N ALA A 23 23.36 -6.69 -1.84
CA ALA A 23 24.25 -6.02 -2.77
C ALA A 23 24.05 -6.56 -4.20
N GLY A 24 24.28 -5.70 -5.20
CA GLY A 24 24.21 -6.08 -6.60
C GLY A 24 22.83 -5.99 -7.24
N LEU A 25 21.79 -5.64 -6.51
CA LEU A 25 20.45 -5.41 -7.07
C LEU A 25 20.48 -4.19 -8.01
N PRO A 26 20.11 -4.35 -9.31
CA PRO A 26 19.94 -3.20 -10.20
C PRO A 26 18.82 -2.28 -9.67
N LEU A 27 19.17 -1.03 -9.38
CA LEU A 27 18.25 -0.05 -8.83
C LEU A 27 18.61 1.36 -9.27
N THR A 28 17.62 2.06 -9.83
CA THR A 28 17.70 3.47 -10.21
C THR A 28 16.53 4.26 -9.63
N ALA A 29 16.61 5.58 -9.64
CA ALA A 29 15.47 6.43 -9.23
C ALA A 29 14.26 6.22 -10.15
N GLU A 30 14.45 5.91 -11.42
CA GLU A 30 13.34 5.69 -12.36
C GLU A 30 12.55 4.42 -12.03
N ASP A 31 13.20 3.35 -11.56
CA ASP A 31 12.51 2.15 -11.09
C ASP A 31 11.49 2.46 -9.98
N ILE A 32 11.79 3.45 -9.14
CA ILE A 32 10.91 3.90 -8.06
C ILE A 32 9.87 4.91 -8.57
N ASN A 33 10.28 5.84 -9.44
CA ASN A 33 9.43 6.92 -9.96
C ASN A 33 8.22 6.40 -10.72
N VAL A 34 8.33 5.24 -11.39
CA VAL A 34 7.20 4.59 -12.07
C VAL A 34 6.06 4.32 -11.08
N ASP A 35 6.33 3.78 -9.91
CA ASP A 35 5.30 3.49 -8.91
C ASP A 35 4.82 4.77 -8.19
N LEU A 36 5.68 5.73 -7.95
CA LEU A 36 5.28 7.04 -7.43
C LEU A 36 4.30 7.73 -8.38
N LYS A 37 4.54 7.67 -9.69
CA LYS A 37 3.63 8.19 -10.71
C LYS A 37 2.29 7.45 -10.72
N ARG A 38 2.28 6.10 -10.62
CA ARG A 38 1.05 5.30 -10.51
C ARG A 38 0.24 5.72 -9.29
N ARG A 39 0.87 5.90 -8.13
CA ARG A 39 0.21 6.36 -6.90
C ARG A 39 -0.45 7.73 -7.07
N GLN A 40 0.12 8.59 -7.87
CA GLN A 40 -0.42 9.93 -8.15
C GLN A 40 -1.55 9.94 -9.19
N GLY A 41 -1.69 8.87 -9.98
CA GLY A 41 -2.72 8.73 -11.00
C GLY A 41 -4.10 8.34 -10.46
N GLY A 42 -5.01 8.05 -11.38
CA GLY A 42 -6.37 7.59 -11.13
C GLY A 42 -7.43 8.67 -11.31
N TYR A 43 -8.64 8.23 -11.74
CA TYR A 43 -9.80 9.11 -11.94
C TYR A 43 -10.29 9.69 -10.61
N GLY A 44 -10.84 10.89 -10.66
CA GLY A 44 -11.37 11.58 -9.47
C GLY A 44 -10.31 12.30 -8.62
N ARG A 45 -9.03 12.22 -9.00
CA ARG A 45 -7.95 12.93 -8.32
C ARG A 45 -8.00 14.43 -8.61
N GLY A 46 -7.88 15.24 -7.55
CA GLY A 46 -7.96 16.70 -7.67
C GLY A 46 -6.71 17.35 -8.30
N GLY A 47 -6.81 18.64 -8.58
CA GLY A 47 -5.76 19.41 -9.28
C GLY A 47 -4.39 19.47 -8.59
N ARG A 48 -4.26 19.04 -7.31
CA ARG A 48 -2.97 18.90 -6.63
C ARG A 48 -2.06 17.91 -7.34
N MET A 49 -2.64 16.85 -7.89
CA MET A 49 -1.89 15.81 -8.61
C MET A 49 -1.33 16.28 -9.96
N LYS A 50 -1.84 17.38 -10.51
CA LYS A 50 -1.31 18.00 -11.73
C LYS A 50 -0.07 18.85 -11.47
N ILE A 51 0.14 19.28 -10.24
CA ILE A 51 1.21 20.20 -9.81
C ILE A 51 2.41 19.43 -9.25
N GLU A 52 2.19 18.33 -8.54
CA GLU A 52 3.22 17.53 -7.90
C GLU A 52 3.54 16.28 -8.72
N SER A 53 4.69 16.25 -9.35
CA SER A 53 5.31 15.00 -9.80
C SER A 53 6.30 14.57 -8.72
N ASP A 54 5.92 13.57 -7.90
CA ASP A 54 6.83 12.97 -6.94
C ASP A 54 8.00 12.31 -7.68
N LYS A 55 9.21 12.70 -7.32
CA LYS A 55 10.43 12.06 -7.79
C LYS A 55 11.31 11.75 -6.60
N VAL A 56 11.84 10.54 -6.58
CA VAL A 56 12.75 10.11 -5.52
C VAL A 56 14.17 10.58 -5.81
N GLU A 57 14.87 10.98 -4.75
CA GLU A 57 16.32 11.14 -4.70
C GLU A 57 16.90 9.99 -3.87
N ILE A 58 17.84 9.24 -4.44
CA ILE A 58 18.59 8.20 -3.73
C ILE A 58 19.91 8.82 -3.28
N THR A 59 20.14 8.91 -1.96
CA THR A 59 21.31 9.60 -1.40
C THR A 59 22.33 8.68 -0.76
N SER A 60 22.02 7.38 -0.59
CA SER A 60 22.96 6.36 -0.10
C SER A 60 22.56 4.96 -0.55
N GLY A 61 23.46 4.00 -0.40
CA GLY A 61 23.20 2.58 -0.59
C GLY A 61 23.17 2.08 -2.03
N VAL A 62 23.30 2.99 -3.02
CA VAL A 62 23.33 2.66 -4.46
C VAL A 62 24.51 3.34 -5.11
N ARG A 63 25.24 2.62 -5.96
CA ARG A 63 26.36 3.17 -6.74
C ARG A 63 26.41 2.50 -8.11
N HIS A 64 26.55 3.32 -9.16
CA HIS A 64 26.57 2.87 -10.56
C HIS A 64 25.39 1.96 -10.92
N GLY A 65 24.18 2.31 -10.45
CA GLY A 65 22.95 1.59 -10.74
C GLY A 65 22.78 0.26 -10.02
N LYS A 66 23.58 -0.04 -8.99
CA LYS A 66 23.49 -1.26 -8.18
C LYS A 66 23.54 -0.94 -6.69
N THR A 67 22.80 -1.70 -5.89
CA THR A 67 22.86 -1.63 -4.43
C THR A 67 24.21 -2.13 -3.91
N THR A 68 24.63 -1.61 -2.75
CA THR A 68 25.92 -1.90 -2.14
C THR A 68 25.85 -2.74 -0.87
N GLY A 69 24.62 -3.13 -0.44
CA GLY A 69 24.37 -3.75 0.87
C GLY A 69 24.29 -2.75 2.03
N ALA A 70 24.71 -1.50 1.82
CA ALA A 70 24.56 -0.41 2.80
C ALA A 70 23.12 0.10 2.88
N PRO A 71 22.71 0.78 3.97
CA PRO A 71 21.39 1.39 4.06
C PRO A 71 21.11 2.35 2.90
N ILE A 72 19.93 2.20 2.31
CA ILE A 72 19.44 3.04 1.20
C ILE A 72 18.62 4.16 1.80
N THR A 73 18.98 5.40 1.49
CA THR A 73 18.19 6.58 1.89
C THR A 73 17.49 7.17 0.67
N LEU A 74 16.18 7.32 0.82
CA LEU A 74 15.28 7.87 -0.18
C LEU A 74 14.66 9.18 0.32
N HIS A 75 14.57 10.18 -0.56
CA HIS A 75 13.88 11.44 -0.30
C HIS A 75 12.89 11.76 -1.41
N VAL A 76 11.75 12.36 -1.03
CA VAL A 76 10.82 13.02 -1.94
C VAL A 76 10.58 14.44 -1.43
N ILE A 77 10.90 15.44 -2.24
CA ILE A 77 10.76 16.84 -1.88
C ILE A 77 9.29 17.26 -1.96
N ASN A 78 8.78 17.94 -0.96
CA ASN A 78 7.46 18.57 -0.96
C ASN A 78 7.53 19.96 -1.58
N LYS A 79 7.14 20.10 -2.84
CA LYS A 79 7.17 21.39 -3.56
C LYS A 79 6.29 22.47 -2.94
N ASP A 80 5.23 22.08 -2.25
CA ASP A 80 4.30 23.02 -1.59
C ASP A 80 4.89 23.61 -0.28
N HIS A 81 6.00 23.06 0.22
CA HIS A 81 6.63 23.49 1.48
C HIS A 81 6.99 24.98 1.50
N GLU A 82 7.34 25.59 0.37
CA GLU A 82 7.65 27.00 0.26
C GLU A 82 6.54 27.92 0.82
N LYS A 83 5.28 27.47 0.75
CA LYS A 83 4.11 28.18 1.30
C LYS A 83 3.85 27.88 2.78
N TRP A 84 4.67 27.05 3.39
CA TRP A 84 4.50 26.52 4.74
C TRP A 84 5.69 26.78 5.65
N LEU A 85 6.68 27.56 5.21
CA LEU A 85 7.93 27.81 5.93
C LEU A 85 7.72 28.23 7.39
N ASP A 86 6.86 29.23 7.62
CA ASP A 86 6.55 29.69 8.98
C ASP A 86 5.75 28.65 9.77
N ILE A 87 4.77 27.99 9.11
CA ILE A 87 3.83 27.06 9.76
C ILE A 87 4.52 25.76 10.17
N MET A 88 5.48 25.31 9.36
CA MET A 88 6.24 24.08 9.57
C MET A 88 7.69 24.36 10.00
N ALA A 89 7.96 25.55 10.56
CA ALA A 89 9.27 25.90 11.06
C ALA A 89 9.72 24.95 12.17
N VAL A 90 10.98 24.52 12.11
CA VAL A 90 11.61 23.69 13.15
C VAL A 90 11.99 24.53 14.35
N GLU A 91 12.46 25.75 14.07
CA GLU A 91 12.86 26.70 15.10
C GLU A 91 11.64 27.43 15.70
N ASP A 92 11.79 27.98 16.90
CA ASP A 92 10.76 28.78 17.52
C ASP A 92 10.51 30.07 16.72
N ILE A 93 9.26 30.42 16.57
CA ILE A 93 8.80 31.56 15.79
C ILE A 93 7.91 32.49 16.64
N ASP A 94 7.65 33.69 16.13
CA ASP A 94 6.76 34.64 16.77
C ASP A 94 5.36 34.04 17.04
N ASP A 95 4.81 34.26 18.21
CA ASP A 95 3.51 33.71 18.65
C ASP A 95 2.35 34.10 17.72
N SER A 96 2.41 35.27 17.10
CA SER A 96 1.41 35.68 16.10
C SER A 96 1.39 34.82 14.86
N LEU A 97 2.50 34.17 14.53
CA LEU A 97 2.62 33.23 13.41
C LEU A 97 2.19 31.81 13.79
N LYS A 98 2.35 31.40 15.06
CA LYS A 98 1.97 30.07 15.56
C LYS A 98 0.48 29.76 15.41
N THR A 99 -0.38 30.79 15.42
CA THR A 99 -1.83 30.64 15.27
C THR A 99 -2.28 30.48 13.82
N LYS A 100 -1.39 30.80 12.86
CA LYS A 100 -1.70 30.60 11.43
C LYS A 100 -1.97 29.12 11.14
N ARG A 101 -3.12 28.83 10.55
CA ARG A 101 -3.56 27.48 10.19
C ARG A 101 -3.62 26.50 11.37
N LYS A 102 -3.78 26.96 12.61
CA LYS A 102 -4.10 26.14 13.76
C LYS A 102 -5.39 25.36 13.50
N ILE A 103 -5.44 24.09 13.90
CA ILE A 103 -6.62 23.25 13.74
C ILE A 103 -7.21 22.94 15.11
N THR A 104 -8.43 23.40 15.33
CA THR A 104 -9.21 23.16 16.55
C THR A 104 -10.49 22.36 16.31
N HIS A 105 -10.88 22.15 15.04
CA HIS A 105 -12.08 21.41 14.63
C HIS A 105 -11.71 20.04 14.06
N PRO A 106 -11.62 18.97 14.89
CA PRO A 106 -11.19 17.65 14.43
C PRO A 106 -12.19 17.04 13.46
N ARG A 107 -11.67 16.28 12.49
CA ARG A 107 -12.49 15.56 11.52
C ARG A 107 -12.94 14.21 12.08
N PRO A 108 -14.24 13.88 12.03
CA PRO A 108 -14.72 12.55 12.37
C PRO A 108 -14.01 11.46 11.55
N GLY A 109 -13.54 10.40 12.21
CA GLY A 109 -12.85 9.29 11.57
C GLY A 109 -11.40 9.56 11.13
N HIS A 110 -10.83 10.71 11.48
CA HIS A 110 -9.41 11.04 11.31
C HIS A 110 -8.63 10.94 12.63
N ALA A 111 -7.30 10.99 12.54
CA ALA A 111 -6.41 10.90 13.72
C ALA A 111 -6.38 12.18 14.57
N ASP A 112 -6.98 13.28 14.11
CA ASP A 112 -6.82 14.61 14.66
C ASP A 112 -7.06 14.65 16.18
N LEU A 113 -8.27 14.33 16.64
CA LEU A 113 -8.65 14.41 18.05
C LEU A 113 -7.89 13.42 18.92
N VAL A 114 -7.86 12.14 18.51
CA VAL A 114 -7.21 11.09 19.30
C VAL A 114 -5.70 11.31 19.38
N GLY A 115 -5.08 11.79 18.29
CA GLY A 115 -3.68 12.18 18.27
C GLY A 115 -3.39 13.36 19.18
N GLY A 116 -4.24 14.39 19.16
CA GLY A 116 -4.18 15.53 20.07
C GLY A 116 -4.22 15.08 21.54
N MET A 117 -5.19 14.25 21.89
CA MET A 117 -5.32 13.70 23.25
C MET A 117 -4.10 12.87 23.66
N LYS A 118 -3.62 11.97 22.76
CA LYS A 118 -2.51 11.07 23.05
C LYS A 118 -1.21 11.81 23.33
N TYR A 119 -0.89 12.80 22.50
CA TYR A 119 0.37 13.52 22.55
C TYR A 119 0.24 14.90 23.25
N ARG A 120 -0.95 15.25 23.75
CA ARG A 120 -1.26 16.52 24.44
C ARG A 120 -1.00 17.74 23.55
N PHE A 121 -1.43 17.67 22.29
CA PHE A 121 -1.33 18.78 21.37
C PHE A 121 -2.53 19.73 21.52
N GLU A 122 -2.26 21.02 21.61
CA GLU A 122 -3.26 22.11 21.56
C GLU A 122 -3.58 22.50 20.12
N ASP A 123 -2.69 22.20 19.19
CA ASP A 123 -2.90 22.32 17.74
C ASP A 123 -2.94 20.92 17.11
N LEU A 124 -4.13 20.54 16.62
CA LEU A 124 -4.33 19.23 15.98
C LEU A 124 -3.60 19.10 14.64
N ARG A 125 -3.01 20.18 14.13
CA ARG A 125 -2.15 20.13 12.94
C ARG A 125 -0.99 19.18 13.12
N ASN A 126 -0.38 19.11 14.30
CA ASN A 126 0.71 18.18 14.58
C ASN A 126 0.33 16.71 14.30
N SER A 127 -0.91 16.33 14.68
CA SER A 127 -1.43 15.00 14.36
C SER A 127 -1.75 14.85 12.87
N LEU A 128 -2.36 15.88 12.26
CA LEU A 128 -2.76 15.87 10.85
C LEU A 128 -1.56 15.70 9.92
N GLU A 129 -0.49 16.43 10.15
CA GLU A 129 0.68 16.45 9.27
C GLU A 129 1.32 15.06 9.13
N ARG A 130 1.53 14.35 10.22
CA ARG A 130 2.13 13.00 10.18
C ARG A 130 1.15 11.89 9.84
N SER A 131 -0.12 12.00 10.22
CA SER A 131 -1.16 10.99 9.92
C SER A 131 -1.73 11.10 8.50
N SER A 132 -1.31 12.11 7.75
CA SER A 132 -1.71 12.30 6.36
C SER A 132 -1.31 11.13 5.48
N ALA A 133 -2.17 10.77 4.51
CA ALA A 133 -1.86 9.77 3.50
C ALA A 133 -0.64 10.14 2.61
N ARG A 134 -0.10 11.36 2.74
CA ARG A 134 1.15 11.78 2.10
C ARG A 134 2.34 10.88 2.50
N GLU A 135 2.35 10.35 3.73
CA GLU A 135 3.39 9.43 4.21
C GLU A 135 3.49 8.15 3.35
N THR A 136 2.39 7.71 2.74
CA THR A 136 2.36 6.52 1.89
C THR A 136 3.21 6.65 0.62
N THR A 137 3.60 7.87 0.24
CA THR A 137 4.61 8.11 -0.80
C THR A 137 5.90 7.34 -0.50
N MET A 138 6.35 7.37 0.75
CA MET A 138 7.57 6.65 1.12
C MET A 138 7.35 5.14 1.25
N ARG A 139 6.15 4.68 1.63
CA ARG A 139 5.83 3.24 1.57
C ARG A 139 5.86 2.72 0.14
N VAL A 140 5.37 3.49 -0.83
CA VAL A 140 5.45 3.14 -2.25
C VAL A 140 6.90 3.13 -2.74
N ALA A 141 7.71 4.11 -2.35
CA ALA A 141 9.14 4.14 -2.70
C ALA A 141 9.90 2.92 -2.14
N VAL A 142 9.65 2.55 -0.89
CA VAL A 142 10.22 1.33 -0.26
C VAL A 142 9.72 0.07 -0.97
N GLY A 143 8.42 0.00 -1.26
CA GLY A 143 7.81 -1.13 -1.97
C GLY A 143 8.34 -1.29 -3.39
N ALA A 144 8.70 -0.21 -4.07
CA ALA A 144 9.33 -0.27 -5.38
C ALA A 144 10.72 -0.95 -5.31
N VAL A 145 11.51 -0.69 -4.27
CA VAL A 145 12.77 -1.43 -4.03
C VAL A 145 12.49 -2.91 -3.78
N ALA A 146 11.49 -3.24 -2.95
CA ALA A 146 11.08 -4.62 -2.73
C ALA A 146 10.65 -5.33 -4.02
N LYS A 147 9.86 -4.65 -4.86
CA LYS A 147 9.43 -5.18 -6.17
C LYS A 147 10.62 -5.46 -7.11
N ARG A 148 11.70 -4.68 -7.03
CA ARG A 148 12.92 -4.98 -7.78
C ARG A 148 13.56 -6.31 -7.32
N ILE A 149 13.58 -6.57 -6.00
CA ILE A 149 14.05 -7.87 -5.47
C ILE A 149 13.17 -9.00 -6.00
N LEU A 150 11.83 -8.85 -5.91
CA LEU A 150 10.88 -9.86 -6.37
C LEU A 150 11.02 -10.15 -7.87
N ALA A 151 11.17 -9.12 -8.69
CA ALA A 151 11.33 -9.25 -10.14
C ALA A 151 12.59 -10.04 -10.53
N GLU A 152 13.69 -9.89 -9.79
CA GLU A 152 14.92 -10.68 -10.01
C GLU A 152 14.78 -12.16 -9.64
N LEU A 153 13.67 -12.52 -9.00
CA LEU A 153 13.32 -13.89 -8.58
C LEU A 153 12.12 -14.45 -9.35
N ASP A 154 11.73 -13.83 -10.47
CA ASP A 154 10.55 -14.19 -11.26
C ASP A 154 9.24 -14.18 -10.45
N ILE A 155 9.13 -13.26 -9.49
CA ILE A 155 7.92 -13.05 -8.71
C ILE A 155 7.24 -11.77 -9.20
N GLU A 156 6.01 -11.91 -9.67
CA GLU A 156 5.19 -10.82 -10.18
C GLU A 156 4.17 -10.36 -9.15
N ILE A 157 3.84 -9.08 -9.17
CA ILE A 157 2.81 -8.50 -8.31
C ILE A 157 1.97 -7.50 -9.10
N ALA A 158 0.67 -7.53 -8.87
CA ALA A 158 -0.29 -6.60 -9.46
C ALA A 158 -1.39 -6.24 -8.46
N ASN A 159 -2.02 -5.10 -8.68
CA ASN A 159 -3.21 -4.69 -7.94
C ASN A 159 -4.31 -4.23 -8.89
N HIS A 160 -5.54 -4.36 -8.44
CA HIS A 160 -6.72 -3.78 -9.10
C HIS A 160 -7.81 -3.48 -8.07
N VAL A 161 -8.80 -2.71 -8.47
CA VAL A 161 -9.96 -2.40 -7.62
C VAL A 161 -11.08 -3.37 -7.94
N VAL A 162 -11.66 -3.98 -6.92
CA VAL A 162 -12.74 -4.98 -7.06
C VAL A 162 -14.09 -4.49 -6.53
N VAL A 163 -14.11 -3.41 -5.72
CA VAL A 163 -15.37 -2.78 -5.27
C VAL A 163 -15.19 -1.27 -5.19
N PHE A 164 -16.12 -0.52 -5.77
CA PHE A 164 -16.25 0.94 -5.63
C PHE A 164 -17.57 1.30 -4.93
N GLY A 165 -17.52 1.76 -3.69
CA GLY A 165 -18.71 2.25 -2.98
C GLY A 165 -19.91 1.29 -3.00
N GLY A 166 -19.65 -0.02 -2.89
CA GLY A 166 -20.64 -1.08 -2.95
C GLY A 166 -20.93 -1.62 -4.37
N LYS A 167 -20.36 -1.04 -5.41
CA LYS A 167 -20.41 -1.61 -6.77
C LYS A 167 -19.29 -2.61 -6.96
N GLU A 168 -19.63 -3.88 -7.06
CA GLU A 168 -18.70 -4.97 -7.32
C GLU A 168 -18.28 -4.97 -8.80
N ILE A 169 -16.99 -5.26 -9.05
CA ILE A 169 -16.42 -5.39 -10.37
C ILE A 169 -16.16 -6.87 -10.64
N ASP A 170 -16.81 -7.40 -11.66
CA ASP A 170 -16.59 -8.78 -12.08
C ASP A 170 -15.16 -8.97 -12.59
N VAL A 171 -14.45 -9.91 -12.00
CA VAL A 171 -13.08 -10.28 -12.39
C VAL A 171 -13.17 -11.61 -13.16
N PRO A 172 -12.73 -11.66 -14.42
CA PRO A 172 -12.69 -12.92 -15.17
C PRO A 172 -11.82 -13.96 -14.46
N GLU A 173 -12.29 -15.20 -14.43
CA GLU A 173 -11.51 -16.31 -13.87
C GLU A 173 -10.26 -16.62 -14.70
N GLY A 174 -9.20 -17.09 -14.04
CA GLY A 174 -8.00 -17.58 -14.69
C GLY A 174 -7.05 -16.51 -15.21
N LEU A 175 -7.23 -15.23 -14.87
CA LEU A 175 -6.27 -14.18 -15.22
C LEU A 175 -4.94 -14.41 -14.51
N THR A 176 -3.85 -14.34 -15.27
CA THR A 176 -2.49 -14.29 -14.72
C THR A 176 -2.20 -12.93 -14.07
N VAL A 177 -1.18 -12.88 -13.21
CA VAL A 177 -0.75 -11.61 -12.58
C VAL A 177 -0.37 -10.58 -13.63
N SER A 178 0.34 -10.97 -14.68
CA SER A 178 0.69 -10.10 -15.82
C SER A 178 -0.54 -9.55 -16.53
N GLN A 179 -1.57 -10.37 -16.76
CA GLN A 179 -2.83 -9.91 -17.38
C GLN A 179 -3.59 -8.94 -16.48
N ILE A 180 -3.68 -9.21 -15.18
CA ILE A 180 -4.28 -8.27 -14.20
C ILE A 180 -3.55 -6.93 -14.25
N LYS A 181 -2.20 -6.96 -14.23
CA LYS A 181 -1.36 -5.76 -14.29
C LYS A 181 -1.60 -4.96 -15.58
N GLU A 182 -1.64 -5.63 -16.71
CA GLU A 182 -1.90 -5.00 -18.01
C GLU A 182 -3.27 -4.35 -18.06
N LEU A 183 -4.34 -5.11 -17.79
CA LEU A 183 -5.72 -4.62 -17.83
C LEU A 183 -5.95 -3.47 -16.85
N ALA A 184 -5.51 -3.60 -15.59
CA ALA A 184 -5.66 -2.55 -14.60
C ALA A 184 -4.88 -1.28 -14.96
N SER A 185 -3.73 -1.39 -15.63
CA SER A 185 -2.93 -0.24 -16.07
C SER A 185 -3.57 0.57 -17.20
N GLN A 186 -4.45 -0.05 -17.98
CA GLN A 186 -5.20 0.59 -19.05
C GLN A 186 -6.45 1.33 -18.56
N SER A 187 -6.83 1.12 -17.30
CA SER A 187 -8.02 1.73 -16.67
C SER A 187 -7.64 2.90 -15.77
N GLU A 188 -8.31 4.05 -15.94
CA GLU A 188 -8.14 5.21 -15.06
C GLU A 188 -8.71 4.98 -13.64
N VAL A 189 -9.54 3.95 -13.45
CA VAL A 189 -10.08 3.51 -12.16
C VAL A 189 -9.43 2.21 -11.66
N SER A 190 -8.40 1.72 -12.38
CA SER A 190 -7.61 0.53 -12.02
C SER A 190 -8.45 -0.75 -11.88
N ILE A 191 -9.40 -0.98 -12.78
CA ILE A 191 -10.21 -2.20 -12.85
C ILE A 191 -9.79 -3.07 -14.03
N VAL A 192 -10.01 -4.39 -13.94
CA VAL A 192 -9.71 -5.34 -15.03
C VAL A 192 -10.83 -5.42 -16.06
N ASN A 193 -12.09 -5.19 -15.66
CA ASN A 193 -13.25 -5.19 -16.55
C ASN A 193 -13.48 -3.79 -17.12
N GLN A 194 -12.92 -3.54 -18.30
CA GLN A 194 -12.98 -2.24 -18.99
C GLN A 194 -14.41 -1.78 -19.33
N GLU A 195 -15.35 -2.70 -19.49
CA GLU A 195 -16.75 -2.36 -19.83
C GLU A 195 -17.44 -1.60 -18.69
N ARG A 196 -17.00 -1.77 -17.46
CA ARG A 196 -17.52 -1.11 -16.27
C ARG A 196 -16.90 0.28 -16.01
N GLU A 197 -15.86 0.67 -16.75
CA GLU A 197 -15.08 1.87 -16.43
C GLU A 197 -15.93 3.15 -16.49
N GLN A 198 -16.74 3.34 -17.54
CA GLN A 198 -17.55 4.53 -17.66
C GLN A 198 -18.61 4.64 -16.55
N GLU A 199 -19.26 3.54 -16.20
CA GLU A 199 -20.22 3.49 -15.09
C GLU A 199 -19.57 3.92 -13.76
N ILE A 200 -18.35 3.46 -13.49
CA ILE A 200 -17.63 3.82 -12.27
C ILE A 200 -17.21 5.29 -12.29
N LYS A 201 -16.76 5.82 -13.41
CA LYS A 201 -16.45 7.25 -13.56
C LYS A 201 -17.68 8.13 -13.31
N ASP A 202 -18.82 7.79 -13.89
CA ASP A 202 -20.08 8.51 -13.70
C ASP A 202 -20.51 8.48 -12.23
N TYR A 203 -20.33 7.35 -11.55
CA TYR A 203 -20.61 7.21 -10.14
C TYR A 203 -19.69 8.08 -9.28
N ILE A 204 -18.39 8.10 -9.55
CA ILE A 204 -17.42 8.96 -8.85
C ILE A 204 -17.79 10.45 -9.05
N ASP A 205 -18.19 10.85 -10.24
CA ASP A 205 -18.60 12.21 -10.52
C ASP A 205 -19.90 12.60 -9.79
N GLN A 206 -20.83 11.65 -9.62
CA GLN A 206 -22.03 11.88 -8.83
C GLN A 206 -21.68 12.10 -7.35
N ILE A 207 -20.83 11.24 -6.77
CA ILE A 207 -20.35 11.37 -5.39
C ILE A 207 -19.66 12.73 -5.16
N LYS A 208 -18.85 13.16 -6.14
CA LYS A 208 -18.20 14.48 -6.08
C LYS A 208 -19.21 15.63 -6.08
N LYS A 209 -20.28 15.55 -6.88
CA LYS A 209 -21.37 16.55 -6.91
C LYS A 209 -22.12 16.59 -5.58
N ASP A 210 -22.29 15.44 -4.92
CA ASP A 210 -22.96 15.33 -3.63
C ASP A 210 -22.09 15.84 -2.46
N GLY A 211 -20.81 16.17 -2.73
CA GLY A 211 -19.85 16.61 -1.72
C GLY A 211 -19.42 15.48 -0.77
N ASP A 212 -19.58 14.24 -1.18
CA ASP A 212 -19.33 13.04 -0.38
C ASP A 212 -18.07 12.29 -0.86
N THR A 213 -17.74 11.18 -0.20
CA THR A 213 -16.61 10.31 -0.53
C THR A 213 -17.02 8.84 -0.48
N ILE A 214 -16.36 7.99 -1.27
CA ILE A 214 -16.55 6.55 -1.26
C ILE A 214 -15.25 5.80 -0.97
N GLY A 215 -15.39 4.70 -0.26
CA GLY A 215 -14.39 3.66 -0.10
C GLY A 215 -14.64 2.49 -1.04
N GLY A 216 -13.98 1.38 -0.79
CA GLY A 216 -14.14 0.16 -1.56
C GLY A 216 -13.08 -0.87 -1.20
N VAL A 217 -12.89 -1.84 -2.09
CA VAL A 217 -11.98 -2.96 -1.89
C VAL A 217 -10.95 -2.98 -3.02
N VAL A 218 -9.68 -3.07 -2.65
CA VAL A 218 -8.57 -3.31 -3.57
C VAL A 218 -8.04 -4.71 -3.37
N GLU A 219 -7.64 -5.37 -4.46
CA GLU A 219 -7.02 -6.69 -4.46
C GLU A 219 -5.59 -6.59 -4.94
N THR A 220 -4.69 -7.30 -4.26
CA THR A 220 -3.30 -7.50 -4.68
C THR A 220 -3.05 -8.98 -4.90
N VAL A 221 -2.46 -9.33 -6.03
CA VAL A 221 -2.11 -10.70 -6.39
C VAL A 221 -0.60 -10.81 -6.57
N VAL A 222 0.01 -11.85 -5.97
CA VAL A 222 1.46 -12.13 -6.09
C VAL A 222 1.65 -13.52 -6.65
N GLY A 223 2.24 -13.62 -7.83
CA GLY A 223 2.52 -14.89 -8.51
C GLY A 223 4.00 -15.26 -8.46
N GLY A 224 4.30 -16.56 -8.64
CA GLY A 224 5.67 -17.07 -8.66
C GLY A 224 6.34 -17.19 -7.28
N VAL A 225 5.58 -17.07 -6.21
CA VAL A 225 6.10 -17.15 -4.84
C VAL A 225 6.55 -18.57 -4.52
N PRO A 226 7.77 -18.78 -3.97
CA PRO A 226 8.22 -20.09 -3.54
C PRO A 226 7.32 -20.70 -2.46
N VAL A 227 7.15 -22.01 -2.45
CA VAL A 227 6.46 -22.73 -1.37
C VAL A 227 7.24 -22.57 -0.06
N GLY A 228 6.50 -22.39 1.05
CA GLY A 228 7.08 -22.37 2.40
C GLY A 228 7.72 -21.05 2.81
N LEU A 229 7.25 -19.92 2.28
CA LEU A 229 7.46 -18.61 2.93
C LEU A 229 6.49 -18.47 4.09
N GLY A 230 6.96 -17.97 5.23
CA GLY A 230 6.24 -17.98 6.49
C GLY A 230 6.41 -19.29 7.25
N SER A 231 5.79 -19.41 8.40
CA SER A 231 5.90 -20.60 9.25
C SER A 231 4.68 -20.79 10.15
N TYR A 232 4.30 -22.04 10.35
CA TYR A 232 3.25 -22.41 11.32
C TYR A 232 3.77 -22.57 12.76
N VAL A 233 5.09 -22.58 12.94
CA VAL A 233 5.70 -22.93 14.24
C VAL A 233 5.42 -21.90 15.34
N GLN A 234 5.11 -20.64 14.95
CA GLN A 234 4.73 -19.60 15.89
C GLN A 234 3.78 -18.60 15.20
N TRP A 235 2.85 -18.00 15.95
CA TRP A 235 1.81 -17.11 15.42
C TRP A 235 2.34 -15.88 14.67
N ASP A 236 3.44 -15.28 15.13
CA ASP A 236 4.08 -14.09 14.56
C ASP A 236 5.01 -14.41 13.35
N LYS A 237 5.19 -15.71 13.05
CA LYS A 237 5.92 -16.19 11.89
C LYS A 237 5.02 -16.51 10.69
N LYS A 238 3.71 -16.44 10.85
CA LYS A 238 2.76 -16.64 9.77
C LYS A 238 2.79 -15.47 8.79
N LEU A 239 3.00 -15.77 7.49
CA LEU A 239 3.13 -14.71 6.48
C LEU A 239 1.80 -14.01 6.20
N ASP A 240 0.68 -14.72 6.19
CA ASP A 240 -0.65 -14.13 6.09
C ASP A 240 -0.91 -13.11 7.22
N ALA A 241 -0.53 -13.43 8.46
CA ALA A 241 -0.63 -12.51 9.59
C ALA A 241 0.27 -11.27 9.41
N LYS A 242 1.52 -11.44 8.93
CA LYS A 242 2.42 -10.32 8.63
C LYS A 242 1.83 -9.40 7.54
N ILE A 243 1.32 -9.99 6.45
CA ILE A 243 0.67 -9.24 5.36
C ILE A 243 -0.58 -8.52 5.88
N ALA A 244 -1.45 -9.20 6.64
CA ALA A 244 -2.65 -8.60 7.20
C ALA A 244 -2.34 -7.38 8.08
N GLY A 245 -1.36 -7.50 8.98
CA GLY A 245 -0.90 -6.40 9.84
C GLY A 245 -0.38 -5.21 9.03
N ALA A 246 0.42 -5.48 7.99
CA ALA A 246 0.96 -4.45 7.11
C ALA A 246 -0.13 -3.75 6.31
N VAL A 247 -1.10 -4.49 5.74
CA VAL A 247 -2.22 -3.91 4.97
C VAL A 247 -3.14 -3.08 5.86
N VAL A 248 -3.53 -3.55 7.06
CA VAL A 248 -4.36 -2.76 8.00
C VAL A 248 -3.63 -1.51 8.48
N SER A 249 -2.29 -1.48 8.47
CA SER A 249 -1.51 -0.30 8.81
C SER A 249 -1.59 0.84 7.78
N ILE A 250 -2.12 0.59 6.59
CA ILE A 250 -2.31 1.61 5.56
C ILE A 250 -3.42 2.58 6.00
N ASN A 251 -3.21 3.87 5.79
CA ASN A 251 -4.19 4.90 6.12
C ASN A 251 -5.56 4.56 5.50
N ALA A 252 -6.62 4.65 6.30
CA ALA A 252 -8.01 4.36 5.97
C ALA A 252 -8.36 2.87 5.74
N PHE A 253 -7.43 1.94 5.76
CA PHE A 253 -7.75 0.51 5.69
C PHE A 253 -8.38 0.02 6.99
N LYS A 254 -9.42 -0.83 6.89
CA LYS A 254 -10.23 -1.30 8.03
C LYS A 254 -10.45 -2.81 8.07
N GLY A 255 -10.04 -3.52 7.04
CA GLY A 255 -10.16 -4.98 6.99
C GLY A 255 -9.27 -5.57 5.92
N VAL A 256 -8.98 -6.85 6.08
CA VAL A 256 -8.16 -7.67 5.17
C VAL A 256 -8.77 -9.04 5.08
N GLU A 257 -8.74 -9.64 3.89
CA GLU A 257 -9.10 -11.03 3.68
C GLU A 257 -8.17 -11.69 2.64
N PHE A 258 -8.07 -13.01 2.69
CA PHE A 258 -7.28 -13.83 1.77
C PHE A 258 -8.19 -14.82 1.04
N GLY A 259 -7.98 -15.01 -0.27
CA GLY A 259 -8.77 -15.94 -1.07
C GLY A 259 -10.27 -15.63 -1.00
N LEU A 260 -11.09 -16.60 -0.61
CA LEU A 260 -12.53 -16.40 -0.42
C LEU A 260 -12.86 -15.52 0.79
N GLY A 261 -11.93 -15.42 1.76
CA GLY A 261 -12.04 -14.54 2.91
C GLY A 261 -13.29 -14.81 3.75
N PHE A 262 -14.12 -13.79 3.95
CA PHE A 262 -15.33 -13.93 4.76
C PHE A 262 -16.37 -14.91 4.18
N LYS A 263 -16.31 -15.22 2.86
CA LYS A 263 -17.19 -16.24 2.26
C LYS A 263 -16.97 -17.63 2.84
N ASP A 264 -15.77 -17.95 3.33
CA ASP A 264 -15.46 -19.24 3.96
C ASP A 264 -16.44 -19.59 5.11
N GLY A 265 -16.89 -18.56 5.84
CA GLY A 265 -17.84 -18.71 6.93
C GLY A 265 -19.26 -19.15 6.50
N TYR A 266 -19.57 -19.11 5.21
CA TYR A 266 -20.88 -19.49 4.65
C TYR A 266 -20.83 -20.81 3.89
N LEU A 267 -19.64 -21.42 3.73
CA LEU A 267 -19.43 -22.61 2.91
C LEU A 267 -19.04 -23.83 3.77
N LYS A 268 -19.26 -25.01 3.21
CA LYS A 268 -18.80 -26.26 3.85
C LYS A 268 -17.31 -26.48 3.55
N GLY A 269 -16.59 -27.18 4.41
CA GLY A 269 -15.17 -27.46 4.22
C GLY A 269 -14.82 -28.07 2.85
N SER A 270 -15.64 -28.97 2.33
CA SER A 270 -15.47 -29.56 0.99
C SER A 270 -15.63 -28.57 -0.18
N GLN A 271 -16.16 -27.37 0.07
CA GLN A 271 -16.32 -26.32 -0.93
C GLN A 271 -15.20 -25.27 -0.86
N VAL A 272 -14.45 -25.26 0.25
CA VAL A 272 -13.39 -24.28 0.52
C VAL A 272 -12.00 -24.86 0.30
N MET A 273 -11.75 -26.09 0.82
CA MET A 273 -10.39 -26.65 0.81
C MET A 273 -9.89 -26.92 -0.59
N ASP A 274 -8.70 -26.42 -0.90
CA ASP A 274 -8.04 -26.59 -2.18
C ASP A 274 -7.45 -28.00 -2.29
N GLU A 275 -8.02 -28.86 -3.15
CA GLU A 275 -7.57 -30.24 -3.34
C GLU A 275 -6.12 -30.27 -3.88
N ILE A 276 -5.32 -31.15 -3.29
CA ILE A 276 -3.90 -31.33 -3.68
C ILE A 276 -3.82 -32.25 -4.89
N LEU A 277 -3.12 -31.78 -5.91
CA LEU A 277 -2.82 -32.50 -7.14
C LEU A 277 -1.31 -32.70 -7.25
N TRP A 278 -0.92 -33.70 -8.02
CA TRP A 278 0.48 -33.96 -8.36
C TRP A 278 0.62 -34.37 -9.82
N ASN A 279 1.63 -33.89 -10.47
CA ASN A 279 2.09 -34.39 -11.77
C ASN A 279 3.63 -34.27 -11.85
N GLU A 280 4.25 -34.96 -12.83
CA GLU A 280 5.70 -35.00 -12.97
C GLU A 280 6.31 -33.67 -13.44
N GLU A 281 5.56 -32.86 -14.16
CA GLU A 281 6.01 -31.57 -14.68
C GLU A 281 6.05 -30.48 -13.62
N ASP A 282 4.99 -30.33 -12.82
CA ASP A 282 4.80 -29.24 -11.88
C ASP A 282 5.06 -29.65 -10.42
N GLY A 283 5.12 -30.94 -10.10
CA GLY A 283 5.11 -31.45 -8.74
C GLY A 283 3.74 -31.28 -8.08
N TYR A 284 3.69 -30.84 -6.81
CA TYR A 284 2.46 -30.64 -6.07
C TYR A 284 1.81 -29.30 -6.42
N THR A 285 0.55 -29.33 -6.85
CA THR A 285 -0.27 -28.16 -7.17
C THR A 285 -1.60 -28.18 -6.41
N ARG A 286 -2.47 -27.22 -6.65
CA ARG A 286 -3.81 -27.15 -6.09
C ARG A 286 -4.84 -27.01 -7.21
N ARG A 287 -6.02 -27.64 -7.05
CA ARG A 287 -7.10 -27.55 -8.03
C ARG A 287 -7.75 -26.17 -8.08
N THR A 288 -7.85 -25.53 -6.94
CA THR A 288 -8.41 -24.19 -6.73
C THR A 288 -7.45 -23.36 -5.89
N ASN A 289 -7.75 -22.08 -5.70
CA ASN A 289 -7.00 -21.17 -4.83
C ASN A 289 -7.93 -20.41 -3.88
N ASN A 290 -8.88 -21.13 -3.28
CA ASN A 290 -9.86 -20.56 -2.37
C ASN A 290 -9.22 -19.97 -1.10
N LEU A 291 -8.12 -20.57 -0.66
CA LEU A 291 -7.37 -20.10 0.52
C LEU A 291 -6.36 -18.97 0.21
N GLY A 292 -6.33 -18.49 -1.04
CA GLY A 292 -5.52 -17.32 -1.43
C GLY A 292 -4.01 -17.52 -1.32
N GLY A 293 -3.52 -18.76 -1.58
CA GLY A 293 -2.09 -19.07 -1.62
C GLY A 293 -1.47 -19.47 -0.27
N PHE A 294 -2.29 -19.62 0.79
CA PHE A 294 -1.81 -19.92 2.14
C PHE A 294 -2.35 -21.22 2.72
N GLU A 295 -1.47 -21.97 3.37
CA GLU A 295 -1.81 -23.11 4.23
C GLU A 295 -0.99 -23.02 5.52
N GLY A 296 -1.64 -22.96 6.67
CA GLY A 296 -0.98 -22.84 7.97
C GLY A 296 -0.12 -21.57 8.15
N GLY A 297 -0.40 -20.51 7.39
CA GLY A 297 0.39 -19.27 7.41
C GLY A 297 1.64 -19.31 6.54
N MET A 298 1.77 -20.33 5.69
CA MET A 298 2.86 -20.50 4.72
C MET A 298 2.33 -20.45 3.30
N THR A 299 3.16 -19.97 2.37
CA THR A 299 2.84 -20.04 0.94
C THR A 299 2.83 -21.49 0.45
N ASN A 300 1.85 -21.82 -0.41
CA ASN A 300 1.67 -23.17 -0.96
C ASN A 300 2.03 -23.29 -2.46
N GLY A 301 2.62 -22.23 -3.06
CA GLY A 301 2.97 -22.18 -4.47
C GLY A 301 1.89 -21.61 -5.39
N GLN A 302 0.64 -21.50 -4.92
CA GLN A 302 -0.40 -20.76 -5.62
C GLN A 302 -0.20 -19.25 -5.48
N PRO A 303 -0.77 -18.42 -6.36
CA PRO A 303 -0.74 -16.97 -6.18
C PRO A 303 -1.31 -16.53 -4.82
N ILE A 304 -0.62 -15.62 -4.15
CA ILE A 304 -1.18 -14.93 -3.00
C ILE A 304 -2.28 -14.01 -3.52
N VAL A 305 -3.49 -14.12 -2.95
CA VAL A 305 -4.63 -13.25 -3.24
C VAL A 305 -5.06 -12.61 -1.94
N VAL A 306 -4.85 -11.29 -1.82
CA VAL A 306 -5.19 -10.52 -0.63
C VAL A 306 -6.03 -9.31 -1.00
N ARG A 307 -7.14 -9.08 -0.26
CA ARG A 307 -8.02 -7.91 -0.40
C ARG A 307 -7.94 -7.05 0.83
N GLY A 308 -7.96 -5.74 0.59
CA GLY A 308 -8.02 -4.75 1.65
C GLY A 308 -9.18 -3.79 1.44
N VAL A 309 -9.98 -3.54 2.49
CA VAL A 309 -11.07 -2.57 2.43
C VAL A 309 -10.59 -1.22 2.94
N MET A 310 -10.74 -0.19 2.10
CA MET A 310 -10.51 1.20 2.43
C MET A 310 -11.84 1.87 2.76
N LYS A 311 -11.97 2.45 3.97
CA LYS A 311 -13.12 3.30 4.30
C LYS A 311 -13.12 4.57 3.44
N PRO A 312 -14.27 5.27 3.28
CA PRO A 312 -14.33 6.58 2.67
C PRO A 312 -13.33 7.58 3.30
N ILE A 313 -12.86 8.52 2.49
CA ILE A 313 -11.98 9.59 2.97
C ILE A 313 -12.75 10.45 3.98
N PRO A 314 -12.19 10.73 5.18
CA PRO A 314 -12.94 11.40 6.26
C PRO A 314 -13.14 12.91 6.04
N THR A 315 -12.50 13.49 5.04
CA THR A 315 -12.67 14.90 4.68
C THR A 315 -13.72 15.05 3.60
N LEU A 316 -14.87 15.64 3.94
CA LEU A 316 -16.05 15.79 3.08
C LEU A 316 -16.26 17.27 2.76
N TYR A 317 -16.64 17.60 1.52
CA TYR A 317 -17.13 18.93 1.17
C TYR A 317 -18.52 19.22 1.79
N LYS A 318 -19.24 18.17 2.16
CA LYS A 318 -20.43 18.18 3.02
C LYS A 318 -20.00 17.85 4.46
N PRO A 319 -19.47 18.80 5.24
CA PRO A 319 -18.80 18.52 6.49
C PRO A 319 -19.77 17.96 7.52
N LEU A 320 -19.32 16.92 8.22
CA LEU A 320 -20.01 16.37 9.39
C LEU A 320 -19.87 17.28 10.59
N MET A 321 -20.75 17.10 11.59
CA MET A 321 -20.62 17.81 12.86
C MET A 321 -19.39 17.35 13.64
N SER A 322 -18.75 18.28 14.27
CA SER A 322 -17.61 18.13 15.17
C SER A 322 -17.77 19.06 16.36
N VAL A 323 -16.71 19.24 17.13
CA VAL A 323 -16.66 20.13 18.29
C VAL A 323 -15.34 20.89 18.24
N ASP A 324 -15.37 22.19 18.50
CA ASP A 324 -14.14 22.96 18.71
C ASP A 324 -13.49 22.54 20.04
N ILE A 325 -12.20 22.17 20.00
CA ILE A 325 -11.50 21.66 21.19
C ILE A 325 -11.19 22.73 22.25
N GLU A 326 -11.24 24.02 21.89
CA GLU A 326 -10.98 25.13 22.81
C GLU A 326 -12.26 25.58 23.51
N THR A 327 -13.36 25.69 22.78
CA THR A 327 -14.62 26.21 23.30
C THR A 327 -15.61 25.13 23.74
N HIS A 328 -15.43 23.88 23.26
CA HIS A 328 -16.34 22.74 23.39
C HIS A 328 -17.72 22.96 22.74
N GLU A 329 -17.85 23.99 21.90
CA GLU A 329 -19.08 24.24 21.17
C GLU A 329 -19.19 23.37 19.92
N PRO A 330 -20.42 22.92 19.56
CA PRO A 330 -20.65 22.21 18.31
C PRO A 330 -20.22 23.04 17.10
N TYR A 331 -19.46 22.42 16.20
CA TYR A 331 -18.97 23.06 15.00
C TYR A 331 -18.91 22.08 13.84
N LYS A 332 -18.86 22.56 12.61
CA LYS A 332 -18.61 21.73 11.44
C LYS A 332 -17.15 21.32 11.38
N ALA A 333 -16.89 20.08 11.05
CA ALA A 333 -15.52 19.58 10.86
C ALA A 333 -14.76 20.42 9.83
N THR A 334 -13.45 20.54 10.01
CA THR A 334 -12.57 21.23 9.07
C THR A 334 -12.69 20.63 7.68
N VAL A 335 -12.94 21.47 6.68
CA VAL A 335 -12.95 21.08 5.26
C VAL A 335 -11.57 21.33 4.69
N GLU A 336 -10.85 20.25 4.45
CA GLU A 336 -9.61 20.26 3.70
C GLU A 336 -9.89 19.81 2.26
N ARG A 337 -8.98 20.13 1.34
CA ARG A 337 -9.09 19.67 -0.04
C ARG A 337 -9.05 18.13 -0.10
N SER A 338 -10.09 17.51 -0.65
CA SER A 338 -10.26 16.07 -0.71
C SER A 338 -10.72 15.60 -2.09
N ASP A 339 -10.41 14.35 -2.40
CA ASP A 339 -10.89 13.65 -3.58
C ASP A 339 -12.14 12.81 -3.21
N PRO A 340 -13.07 12.54 -4.14
CA PRO A 340 -14.23 11.68 -3.87
C PRO A 340 -13.84 10.23 -3.55
N THR A 341 -12.70 9.77 -4.06
CA THR A 341 -12.11 8.45 -3.77
C THR A 341 -10.60 8.48 -3.97
N ALA A 342 -9.90 7.53 -3.33
CA ALA A 342 -8.46 7.31 -3.52
C ALA A 342 -8.15 5.83 -3.83
N LEU A 343 -9.14 5.04 -4.26
CA LEU A 343 -9.00 3.59 -4.45
C LEU A 343 -7.88 3.20 -5.41
N PRO A 344 -7.72 3.80 -6.61
CA PRO A 344 -6.60 3.46 -7.47
C PRO A 344 -5.23 3.67 -6.80
N ALA A 345 -5.05 4.79 -6.10
CA ALA A 345 -3.83 5.06 -5.36
C ALA A 345 -3.64 4.10 -4.17
N ALA A 346 -4.73 3.77 -3.47
CA ALA A 346 -4.72 2.80 -2.36
C ALA A 346 -4.28 1.41 -2.84
N GLY A 347 -4.66 0.99 -4.04
CA GLY A 347 -4.18 -0.23 -4.68
C GLY A 347 -2.67 -0.24 -4.86
N VAL A 348 -2.10 0.85 -5.37
CA VAL A 348 -0.63 0.98 -5.52
C VAL A 348 0.08 0.95 -4.17
N VAL A 349 -0.47 1.59 -3.14
CA VAL A 349 0.09 1.54 -1.78
C VAL A 349 0.03 0.12 -1.21
N MET A 350 -1.09 -0.58 -1.38
CA MET A 350 -1.26 -1.95 -0.89
C MET A 350 -0.29 -2.91 -1.62
N GLU A 351 -0.16 -2.80 -2.93
CA GLU A 351 0.82 -3.56 -3.73
C GLU A 351 2.24 -3.37 -3.18
N ALA A 352 2.64 -2.13 -2.92
CA ALA A 352 3.95 -1.79 -2.37
C ALA A 352 4.18 -2.37 -0.97
N VAL A 353 3.19 -2.31 -0.11
CA VAL A 353 3.24 -2.83 1.27
C VAL A 353 3.32 -4.37 1.25
N VAL A 354 2.51 -5.04 0.43
CA VAL A 354 2.56 -6.51 0.27
C VAL A 354 3.91 -6.94 -0.30
N ALA A 355 4.40 -6.25 -1.34
CA ALA A 355 5.73 -6.53 -1.91
C ALA A 355 6.84 -6.44 -0.87
N THR A 356 6.78 -5.43 0.01
CA THR A 356 7.76 -5.25 1.09
C THR A 356 7.78 -6.43 2.06
N VAL A 357 6.59 -6.92 2.47
CA VAL A 357 6.48 -8.06 3.39
C VAL A 357 6.94 -9.36 2.73
N VAL A 358 6.56 -9.60 1.47
CA VAL A 358 6.98 -10.80 0.73
C VAL A 358 8.50 -10.81 0.51
N ALA A 359 9.08 -9.66 0.13
CA ALA A 359 10.54 -9.55 -0.03
C ALA A 359 11.29 -9.75 1.28
N ASP A 360 10.77 -9.21 2.40
CA ASP A 360 11.34 -9.42 3.73
C ASP A 360 11.35 -10.90 4.12
N GLU A 361 10.25 -11.61 3.89
CA GLU A 361 10.15 -13.04 4.18
C GLU A 361 11.09 -13.90 3.30
N ILE A 362 11.26 -13.52 2.04
CA ILE A 362 12.26 -14.16 1.16
C ILE A 362 13.66 -14.00 1.71
N LEU A 363 14.03 -12.79 2.12
CA LEU A 363 15.34 -12.49 2.69
C LEU A 363 15.54 -13.15 4.06
N GLU A 364 14.47 -13.33 4.87
CA GLU A 364 14.53 -14.09 6.12
C GLU A 364 14.81 -15.59 5.85
N LYS A 365 14.09 -16.19 4.87
CA LYS A 365 14.22 -17.61 4.55
C LYS A 365 15.53 -17.95 3.85
N PHE A 366 15.93 -17.15 2.88
CA PHE A 366 17.06 -17.46 1.99
C PHE A 366 18.35 -16.71 2.32
N SER A 367 18.33 -15.87 3.33
CA SER A 367 19.41 -15.09 3.95
C SER A 367 20.68 -14.97 3.09
N SER A 368 20.82 -13.87 2.35
CA SER A 368 21.98 -13.62 1.50
C SER A 368 22.37 -12.14 1.48
N ASP A 369 23.68 -11.88 1.45
CA ASP A 369 24.24 -10.52 1.37
C ASP A 369 24.30 -9.98 -0.06
N ASN A 370 24.16 -10.85 -1.05
CA ASN A 370 24.17 -10.43 -2.45
C ASN A 370 23.06 -11.13 -3.28
N LEU A 371 22.73 -10.50 -4.40
CA LEU A 371 21.63 -10.93 -5.26
C LEU A 371 21.87 -12.30 -5.92
N GLU A 372 23.08 -12.59 -6.35
CA GLU A 372 23.37 -13.85 -7.09
C GLU A 372 23.21 -15.06 -6.15
N GLU A 373 23.74 -14.99 -4.94
CA GLU A 373 23.55 -16.05 -3.93
C GLU A 373 22.08 -16.22 -3.57
N LEU A 374 21.32 -15.12 -3.48
CA LEU A 374 19.89 -15.16 -3.25
C LEU A 374 19.16 -15.91 -4.37
N LYS A 375 19.47 -15.58 -5.65
CA LYS A 375 18.91 -16.27 -6.81
C LYS A 375 19.21 -17.78 -6.79
N GLU A 376 20.45 -18.14 -6.51
CA GLU A 376 20.87 -19.55 -6.42
C GLU A 376 20.13 -20.30 -5.30
N ALA A 377 19.96 -19.66 -4.13
CA ALA A 377 19.26 -20.26 -3.01
C ALA A 377 17.77 -20.49 -3.31
N VAL A 378 17.10 -19.52 -3.94
CA VAL A 378 15.70 -19.62 -4.34
C VAL A 378 15.53 -20.69 -5.43
N ALA A 379 16.39 -20.72 -6.46
CA ALA A 379 16.34 -21.70 -7.54
C ALA A 379 16.50 -23.12 -7.01
N ARG A 380 17.49 -23.37 -6.13
CA ARG A 380 17.72 -24.67 -5.48
C ARG A 380 16.52 -25.10 -4.64
N HIS A 381 15.87 -24.17 -3.93
CA HIS A 381 14.68 -24.49 -3.15
C HIS A 381 13.48 -24.85 -4.05
N ARG A 382 13.27 -24.12 -5.15
CA ARG A 382 12.21 -24.44 -6.13
C ARG A 382 12.42 -25.82 -6.73
N ASP A 383 13.65 -26.15 -7.09
CA ASP A 383 14.01 -27.50 -7.61
C ASP A 383 13.72 -28.59 -6.57
N TYR A 384 14.13 -28.40 -5.32
CA TYR A 384 13.81 -29.30 -4.23
C TYR A 384 12.30 -29.52 -4.05
N VAL A 385 11.51 -28.46 -4.03
CA VAL A 385 10.04 -28.53 -3.84
C VAL A 385 9.37 -29.27 -5.00
N LYS A 386 9.84 -29.06 -6.22
CA LYS A 386 9.32 -29.73 -7.42
C LYS A 386 9.51 -31.25 -7.35
N HIS A 387 10.59 -31.72 -6.75
CA HIS A 387 10.96 -33.14 -6.66
C HIS A 387 10.68 -33.77 -5.28
N PHE A 388 9.96 -33.05 -4.39
CA PHE A 388 9.64 -33.53 -3.04
C PHE A 388 8.72 -34.78 -3.05
#